data_f8bf340bc0d4b685805dbccbc4cb5692
#
_entry.id   f8bf340bc0d4b685805dbccbc4cb5692
#
_cell.length_a   1.000
_cell.length_b   1.000
_cell.length_c   1.000
_cell.angle_alpha   90.00
_cell.angle_beta   90.00
_cell.angle_gamma   90.00
#
_symmetry.space_group_name_H-M   'P 1'
#
loop_
_entity.id
_entity.type
_entity.pdbx_description
1 polymer ?
#
loop_
_entity_poly.entity_id
_entity_poly.type
_entity_poly.pdbx_seq_one_letter_code
_entity_poly.pdbx_strand_id
1 'polypeptide(L)'
;MEVNNKYIRFDWAVKRMLRDKANFAVLEGLITVLLGETVTIVELLESEGNQETSNDKFNRVDIKAKNSKGEIIIVEVQLTRQLYFLQRMLYGVSKAITEHIEIGQLYDKVKKVYSINILYFDLGKGTDYLYHGKTVFTGVHTNDQLVVNTKEDEELRMRLPHDIFPEYYIIRVNEFNNVATTPIEEWLDYLKNNHIKDDTSTPGLKEARKKLLYMTMTDKERRAYDAHMDDIMVQNDVLETAKSEGRAEGRAEGRAEGRAEGIMSIAKNLKSMGYGIVDIMKVTGLSEEEIMKL
;
A
#
# COMPACT_ATOMS: atom_id res chain seq x y z
N MET A 1 13.76 8.28 35.17
CA MET A 1 13.87 7.17 34.19
C MET A 1 12.65 7.25 33.30
N GLU A 2 12.81 7.74 32.08
CA GLU A 2 11.74 7.65 31.08
C GLU A 2 11.50 6.15 30.85
N VAL A 3 10.32 5.69 31.23
CA VAL A 3 9.84 4.38 30.85
C VAL A 3 9.61 4.46 29.34
N ASN A 4 10.57 3.97 28.57
CA ASN A 4 10.47 3.91 27.11
C ASN A 4 9.32 2.94 26.79
N ASN A 5 8.09 3.46 26.67
CA ASN A 5 6.89 2.71 26.35
C ASN A 5 7.03 2.18 24.94
N LYS A 6 7.53 0.94 24.78
CA LYS A 6 7.63 0.28 23.49
C LYS A 6 6.25 -0.21 23.08
N TYR A 7 5.67 0.42 22.08
CA TYR A 7 4.42 -0.03 21.48
C TYR A 7 4.68 -1.12 20.45
N ILE A 8 3.71 -2.02 20.34
CA ILE A 8 3.74 -3.13 19.38
C ILE A 8 3.47 -2.56 17.98
N ARG A 9 4.17 -3.06 16.97
CA ARG A 9 3.92 -2.69 15.58
C ARG A 9 2.51 -3.03 15.14
N PHE A 10 1.92 -2.14 14.35
CA PHE A 10 0.54 -2.26 13.91
C PHE A 10 0.31 -3.48 12.99
N ASP A 11 1.28 -3.83 12.13
CA ASP A 11 1.21 -5.00 11.26
C ASP A 11 1.08 -6.32 12.05
N TRP A 12 1.78 -6.44 13.18
CA TRP A 12 1.64 -7.58 14.07
C TRP A 12 0.32 -7.53 14.84
N ALA A 13 -0.07 -6.34 15.32
CA ALA A 13 -1.30 -6.15 16.08
C ALA A 13 -2.54 -6.50 15.25
N VAL A 14 -2.60 -6.07 13.98
CA VAL A 14 -3.68 -6.39 13.04
C VAL A 14 -3.88 -7.90 12.89
N LYS A 15 -2.80 -8.65 12.79
CA LYS A 15 -2.84 -10.11 12.58
C LYS A 15 -3.21 -10.89 13.84
N ARG A 16 -2.90 -10.36 15.02
CA ARG A 16 -2.96 -11.12 16.28
C ARG A 16 -3.95 -10.58 17.31
N MET A 17 -4.08 -9.26 17.44
CA MET A 17 -4.80 -8.63 18.54
C MET A 17 -6.07 -7.91 18.08
N LEU A 18 -6.05 -7.22 16.95
CA LEU A 18 -7.16 -6.39 16.50
C LEU A 18 -8.35 -7.20 15.92
N ARG A 19 -8.20 -8.50 15.82
CA ARG A 19 -9.29 -9.44 15.54
C ARG A 19 -10.17 -9.74 16.77
N ASP A 20 -9.72 -9.39 17.97
CA ASP A 20 -10.51 -9.50 19.17
C ASP A 20 -11.42 -8.27 19.30
N LYS A 21 -12.72 -8.51 19.52
CA LYS A 21 -13.76 -7.47 19.70
C LYS A 21 -13.38 -6.46 20.78
N ALA A 22 -12.69 -6.89 21.83
CA ALA A 22 -12.20 -6.02 22.89
C ALA A 22 -11.22 -4.94 22.38
N ASN A 23 -10.61 -5.12 21.20
CA ASN A 23 -9.61 -4.23 20.63
C ASN A 23 -10.11 -3.44 19.41
N PHE A 24 -11.38 -3.59 19.02
CA PHE A 24 -11.93 -2.90 17.84
C PHE A 24 -11.77 -1.38 17.91
N ALA A 25 -11.81 -0.77 19.09
CA ALA A 25 -11.66 0.67 19.25
C ALA A 25 -10.37 1.25 18.66
N VAL A 26 -9.29 0.45 18.57
CA VAL A 26 -8.04 0.84 17.91
C VAL A 26 -8.25 0.94 16.40
N LEU A 27 -8.86 -0.09 15.81
CA LEU A 27 -9.12 -0.16 14.37
C LEU A 27 -10.21 0.85 13.95
N GLU A 28 -11.29 0.94 14.72
CA GLU A 28 -12.35 1.94 14.51
C GLU A 28 -11.81 3.36 14.51
N GLY A 29 -10.85 3.67 15.38
CA GLY A 29 -10.20 4.97 15.44
C GLY A 29 -9.42 5.30 14.18
N LEU A 30 -8.61 4.38 13.65
CA LEU A 30 -7.92 4.58 12.38
C LEU A 30 -8.91 4.82 11.23
N ILE A 31 -9.94 3.98 11.15
CA ILE A 31 -10.94 4.07 10.08
C ILE A 31 -11.73 5.38 10.21
N THR A 32 -12.11 5.78 11.42
CA THR A 32 -12.79 7.06 11.70
C THR A 32 -11.97 8.26 11.21
N VAL A 33 -10.66 8.25 11.46
CA VAL A 33 -9.77 9.32 11.00
C VAL A 33 -9.65 9.34 9.46
N LEU A 34 -9.58 8.17 8.82
CA LEU A 34 -9.48 8.07 7.37
C LEU A 34 -10.77 8.48 6.65
N LEU A 35 -11.92 8.04 7.15
CA LEU A 35 -13.21 8.31 6.52
C LEU A 35 -13.78 9.69 6.90
N GLY A 36 -13.27 10.32 7.95
CA GLY A 36 -13.76 11.62 8.45
C GLY A 36 -15.14 11.52 9.14
N GLU A 37 -15.61 10.31 9.46
CA GLU A 37 -16.85 10.04 10.18
C GLU A 37 -16.66 8.91 11.18
N THR A 38 -17.46 8.90 12.25
CA THR A 38 -17.38 7.86 13.28
C THR A 38 -17.76 6.50 12.71
N VAL A 39 -16.85 5.55 12.83
CA VAL A 39 -17.07 4.16 12.38
C VAL A 39 -17.13 3.22 13.58
N THR A 40 -18.15 2.36 13.60
CA THR A 40 -18.31 1.30 14.59
C THR A 40 -18.33 -0.05 13.88
N ILE A 41 -17.43 -0.96 14.25
CA ILE A 41 -17.38 -2.32 13.73
C ILE A 41 -18.37 -3.19 14.50
N VAL A 42 -19.32 -3.76 13.79
CA VAL A 42 -20.32 -4.65 14.40
C VAL A 42 -19.92 -6.12 14.28
N GLU A 43 -19.18 -6.47 13.23
CA GLU A 43 -18.85 -7.85 12.91
C GLU A 43 -17.51 -7.93 12.18
N LEU A 44 -16.68 -8.95 12.52
CA LEU A 44 -15.58 -9.38 11.66
C LEU A 44 -16.09 -10.50 10.74
N LEU A 45 -15.81 -10.32 9.47
CA LEU A 45 -16.14 -11.28 8.43
C LEU A 45 -14.97 -12.23 8.20
N GLU A 46 -15.22 -13.36 7.55
CA GLU A 46 -14.13 -14.25 7.14
C GLU A 46 -13.15 -13.50 6.23
N SER A 47 -11.89 -13.51 6.62
CA SER A 47 -10.82 -12.82 5.89
C SER A 47 -10.25 -13.67 4.74
N GLU A 48 -10.59 -14.95 4.68
CA GLU A 48 -10.25 -15.86 3.61
C GLU A 48 -11.43 -15.92 2.65
N GLY A 49 -11.22 -15.51 1.39
CA GLY A 49 -12.26 -15.59 0.37
C GLY A 49 -12.62 -17.05 0.11
N ASN A 50 -13.92 -17.36 0.06
CA ASN A 50 -14.40 -18.70 -0.25
C ASN A 50 -13.89 -19.12 -1.64
N GLN A 51 -13.26 -20.28 -1.71
CA GLN A 51 -13.01 -20.96 -2.98
C GLN A 51 -14.28 -21.74 -3.33
N GLU A 52 -15.05 -21.26 -4.31
CA GLU A 52 -16.20 -21.98 -4.84
C GLU A 52 -15.76 -23.15 -5.72
N THR A 53 -14.59 -22.99 -6.35
CA THR A 53 -13.94 -24.03 -7.16
C THR A 53 -12.46 -24.15 -6.82
N SER A 54 -11.87 -25.33 -7.07
CA SER A 54 -10.42 -25.56 -6.90
C SER A 54 -9.53 -24.66 -7.77
N ASN A 55 -10.10 -24.00 -8.76
CA ASN A 55 -9.41 -23.09 -9.68
C ASN A 55 -9.49 -21.63 -9.25
N ASP A 56 -10.30 -21.31 -8.23
CA ASP A 56 -10.40 -19.94 -7.72
C ASP A 56 -9.12 -19.55 -7.01
N LYS A 57 -8.64 -18.35 -7.31
CA LYS A 57 -7.47 -17.81 -6.64
C LYS A 57 -7.81 -17.53 -5.20
N PHE A 58 -7.06 -18.13 -4.27
CA PHE A 58 -7.17 -17.87 -2.84
C PHE A 58 -6.83 -16.40 -2.55
N ASN A 59 -7.75 -15.70 -1.91
CA ASN A 59 -7.55 -14.32 -1.47
C ASN A 59 -7.72 -14.24 0.04
N ARG A 60 -6.66 -13.82 0.72
CA ARG A 60 -6.65 -13.58 2.16
C ARG A 60 -6.33 -12.12 2.40
N VAL A 61 -7.20 -11.45 3.14
CA VAL A 61 -6.97 -10.10 3.65
C VAL A 61 -6.69 -10.13 5.16
N ASP A 62 -6.02 -9.13 5.70
CA ASP A 62 -5.69 -9.14 7.12
C ASP A 62 -6.93 -8.97 7.99
N ILE A 63 -7.81 -8.02 7.66
CA ILE A 63 -9.11 -7.83 8.31
C ILE A 63 -10.18 -7.56 7.25
N LYS A 64 -11.33 -8.20 7.40
CA LYS A 64 -12.58 -7.89 6.72
C LYS A 64 -13.65 -7.68 7.78
N ALA A 65 -14.29 -6.54 7.80
CA ALA A 65 -15.25 -6.14 8.83
C ALA A 65 -16.50 -5.52 8.21
N LYS A 66 -17.58 -5.54 8.97
CA LYS A 66 -18.83 -4.85 8.64
C LYS A 66 -19.10 -3.79 9.69
N ASN A 67 -19.38 -2.58 9.24
CA ASN A 67 -19.72 -1.49 10.13
C ASN A 67 -21.23 -1.41 10.44
N SER A 68 -21.62 -0.47 11.30
CA SER A 68 -23.02 -0.26 11.70
C SER A 68 -23.94 0.18 10.55
N LYS A 69 -23.39 0.69 9.44
CA LYS A 69 -24.14 1.02 8.22
C LYS A 69 -24.29 -0.18 7.27
N GLY A 70 -23.70 -1.34 7.62
CA GLY A 70 -23.68 -2.53 6.80
C GLY A 70 -22.65 -2.49 5.67
N GLU A 71 -21.76 -1.50 5.63
CA GLU A 71 -20.68 -1.37 4.66
C GLU A 71 -19.52 -2.30 5.03
N ILE A 72 -18.78 -2.75 4.03
CA ILE A 72 -17.65 -3.67 4.19
C ILE A 72 -16.36 -2.88 4.24
N ILE A 73 -15.53 -3.16 5.22
CA ILE A 73 -14.22 -2.54 5.40
C ILE A 73 -13.16 -3.63 5.31
N ILE A 74 -12.24 -3.48 4.37
CA ILE A 74 -11.05 -4.32 4.22
C ILE A 74 -9.86 -3.52 4.70
N VAL A 75 -9.07 -4.08 5.61
CA VAL A 75 -7.77 -3.53 6.00
C VAL A 75 -6.71 -4.55 5.65
N GLU A 76 -5.71 -4.12 4.90
CA GLU A 76 -4.57 -4.92 4.50
C GLU A 76 -3.27 -4.20 4.85
N VAL A 77 -2.34 -4.90 5.49
CA VAL A 77 -1.03 -4.40 5.87
C VAL A 77 0.04 -5.21 5.15
N GLN A 78 0.75 -4.55 4.25
CA GLN A 78 1.71 -5.21 3.38
C GLN A 78 3.14 -4.69 3.64
N LEU A 79 4.02 -5.61 4.03
CA LEU A 79 5.42 -5.29 4.36
C LEU A 79 6.34 -5.34 3.13
N THR A 80 6.06 -6.24 2.20
CA THR A 80 6.92 -6.51 1.05
C THR A 80 6.27 -6.08 -0.25
N ARG A 81 7.09 -5.57 -1.17
CA ARG A 81 6.63 -5.10 -2.49
C ARG A 81 6.06 -6.24 -3.32
N GLN A 82 4.89 -5.99 -3.92
CA GLN A 82 4.24 -6.85 -4.90
C GLN A 82 3.99 -6.06 -6.18
N LEU A 83 4.50 -6.55 -7.32
CA LEU A 83 4.35 -5.86 -8.61
C LEU A 83 2.89 -5.66 -9.03
N TYR A 84 2.02 -6.60 -8.69
CA TYR A 84 0.61 -6.60 -9.06
C TYR A 84 -0.30 -6.24 -7.88
N PHE A 85 0.17 -5.36 -6.99
CA PHE A 85 -0.57 -5.03 -5.76
C PHE A 85 -1.93 -4.38 -6.05
N LEU A 86 -2.01 -3.46 -7.04
CA LEU A 86 -3.28 -2.82 -7.40
C LEU A 86 -4.31 -3.83 -7.94
N GLN A 87 -3.86 -4.80 -8.73
CA GLN A 87 -4.74 -5.87 -9.22
C GLN A 87 -5.21 -6.78 -8.08
N ARG A 88 -4.34 -7.06 -7.10
CA ARG A 88 -4.71 -7.80 -5.90
C ARG A 88 -5.76 -7.07 -5.07
N MET A 89 -5.57 -5.77 -4.87
CA MET A 89 -6.51 -4.90 -4.16
C MET A 89 -7.88 -4.88 -4.86
N LEU A 90 -7.90 -4.70 -6.19
CA LEU A 90 -9.11 -4.74 -6.99
C LEU A 90 -9.81 -6.10 -6.89
N TYR A 91 -9.06 -7.21 -7.00
CA TYR A 91 -9.59 -8.55 -6.88
C TYR A 91 -10.23 -8.79 -5.49
N GLY A 92 -9.56 -8.37 -4.40
CA GLY A 92 -10.04 -8.49 -3.03
C GLY A 92 -11.37 -7.76 -2.81
N VAL A 93 -11.50 -6.55 -3.35
CA VAL A 93 -12.74 -5.77 -3.32
C VAL A 93 -13.85 -6.46 -4.11
N SER A 94 -13.54 -6.96 -5.32
CA SER A 94 -14.50 -7.66 -6.17
C SER A 94 -15.04 -8.92 -5.50
N LYS A 95 -14.17 -9.70 -4.86
CA LYS A 95 -14.57 -10.88 -4.06
C LYS A 95 -15.46 -10.48 -2.88
N ALA A 96 -15.11 -9.43 -2.13
CA ALA A 96 -15.93 -8.96 -1.02
C ALA A 96 -17.33 -8.52 -1.48
N ILE A 97 -17.48 -7.96 -2.66
CA ILE A 97 -18.79 -7.61 -3.24
C ILE A 97 -19.59 -8.89 -3.56
N THR A 98 -18.98 -9.83 -4.27
CA THR A 98 -19.66 -11.04 -4.74
C THR A 98 -20.05 -11.98 -3.59
N GLU A 99 -19.25 -12.04 -2.54
CA GLU A 99 -19.53 -12.88 -1.34
C GLU A 99 -20.70 -12.37 -0.49
N HIS A 100 -21.15 -11.13 -0.70
CA HIS A 100 -22.20 -10.50 0.09
C HIS A 100 -23.49 -10.22 -0.71
N ILE A 101 -23.63 -10.83 -1.88
CA ILE A 101 -24.85 -10.83 -2.68
C ILE A 101 -25.18 -12.27 -3.11
N GLU A 102 -26.39 -12.72 -2.84
CA GLU A 102 -26.85 -14.06 -3.14
C GLU A 102 -27.67 -14.10 -4.45
N ILE A 103 -27.75 -15.27 -5.06
CA ILE A 103 -28.58 -15.49 -6.26
C ILE A 103 -30.04 -15.15 -5.93
N GLY A 104 -30.64 -14.29 -6.74
CA GLY A 104 -32.05 -13.86 -6.58
C GLY A 104 -32.23 -12.62 -5.71
N GLN A 105 -31.17 -12.11 -5.07
CA GLN A 105 -31.23 -10.81 -4.41
C GLN A 105 -31.19 -9.66 -5.42
N LEU A 106 -31.83 -8.55 -5.07
CA LEU A 106 -31.76 -7.32 -5.87
C LEU A 106 -30.41 -6.65 -5.71
N TYR A 107 -29.96 -5.90 -6.72
CA TYR A 107 -28.69 -5.18 -6.68
C TYR A 107 -28.60 -4.06 -5.63
N ASP A 108 -29.70 -3.68 -5.00
CA ASP A 108 -29.72 -2.78 -3.84
C ASP A 108 -29.04 -3.38 -2.61
N LYS A 109 -28.82 -4.70 -2.61
CA LYS A 109 -28.09 -5.43 -1.54
C LYS A 109 -26.57 -5.35 -1.72
N VAL A 110 -26.06 -4.91 -2.86
CA VAL A 110 -24.62 -4.66 -3.02
C VAL A 110 -24.16 -3.62 -2.01
N LYS A 111 -23.22 -4.00 -1.16
CA LYS A 111 -22.71 -3.15 -0.09
C LYS A 111 -21.52 -2.35 -0.57
N LYS A 112 -21.42 -1.11 -0.12
CA LYS A 112 -20.21 -0.30 -0.32
C LYS A 112 -19.03 -0.98 0.36
N VAL A 113 -17.85 -0.91 -0.28
CA VAL A 113 -16.60 -1.46 0.22
C VAL A 113 -15.57 -0.35 0.38
N TYR A 114 -14.96 -0.27 1.54
CA TYR A 114 -13.76 0.54 1.78
C TYR A 114 -12.55 -0.38 1.83
N SER A 115 -11.56 -0.13 0.99
CA SER A 115 -10.29 -0.86 0.95
C SER A 115 -9.17 0.02 1.48
N ILE A 116 -8.68 -0.28 2.68
CA ILE A 116 -7.63 0.45 3.38
C ILE A 116 -6.35 -0.36 3.30
N ASN A 117 -5.34 0.17 2.64
CA ASN A 117 -4.10 -0.52 2.31
C ASN A 117 -2.91 0.20 2.94
N ILE A 118 -2.28 -0.40 3.93
CA ILE A 118 -1.15 0.14 4.69
C ILE A 118 0.12 -0.51 4.15
N LEU A 119 0.95 0.27 3.46
CA LEU A 119 2.11 -0.22 2.72
C LEU A 119 3.42 0.26 3.34
N TYR A 120 4.28 -0.69 3.68
CA TYR A 120 5.65 -0.46 4.17
C TYR A 120 6.69 -0.58 3.04
N PHE A 121 6.27 -0.46 1.80
CA PHE A 121 7.13 -0.47 0.62
C PHE A 121 6.76 0.65 -0.34
N ASP A 122 7.69 0.98 -1.25
CA ASP A 122 7.43 1.93 -2.33
C ASP A 122 6.56 1.28 -3.41
N LEU A 123 5.31 1.76 -3.55
CA LEU A 123 4.37 1.29 -4.57
C LEU A 123 4.66 1.88 -5.96
N GLY A 124 5.32 3.03 -6.03
CA GLY A 124 5.60 3.73 -7.27
C GLY A 124 5.87 5.22 -7.05
N LYS A 125 5.83 6.01 -8.12
CA LYS A 125 6.09 7.44 -8.07
C LYS A 125 4.89 8.21 -7.51
N GLY A 126 5.17 9.23 -6.73
CA GLY A 126 4.21 10.12 -6.10
C GLY A 126 4.84 10.75 -4.85
N THR A 127 4.37 11.91 -4.43
CA THR A 127 4.97 12.69 -3.33
C THR A 127 4.17 12.63 -2.04
N ASP A 128 2.93 12.11 -2.08
CA ASP A 128 2.08 12.03 -0.91
C ASP A 128 2.21 10.68 -0.19
N TYR A 129 1.96 10.67 1.09
CA TYR A 129 1.90 9.48 1.94
C TYR A 129 0.49 8.86 2.02
N LEU A 130 -0.55 9.61 1.60
CA LEU A 130 -1.95 9.15 1.60
C LEU A 130 -2.59 9.42 0.25
N TYR A 131 -3.09 8.38 -0.39
CA TYR A 131 -3.88 8.47 -1.61
C TYR A 131 -5.28 7.96 -1.36
N HIS A 132 -6.28 8.74 -1.81
CA HIS A 132 -7.69 8.38 -1.76
C HIS A 132 -8.24 8.24 -3.18
N GLY A 133 -8.72 7.03 -3.50
CA GLY A 133 -9.34 6.70 -4.78
C GLY A 133 -10.85 6.53 -4.62
N LYS A 134 -11.63 7.28 -5.40
CA LYS A 134 -13.08 7.16 -5.48
C LYS A 134 -13.58 7.28 -6.92
N THR A 135 -14.72 6.68 -7.21
CA THR A 135 -15.31 6.72 -8.54
C THR A 135 -16.13 7.99 -8.72
N VAL A 136 -15.80 8.75 -9.77
CA VAL A 136 -16.55 9.93 -10.21
C VAL A 136 -16.86 9.77 -11.69
N PHE A 137 -18.11 9.98 -12.09
CA PHE A 137 -18.50 10.08 -13.50
C PHE A 137 -18.68 11.54 -13.87
N THR A 138 -17.83 12.01 -14.76
CA THR A 138 -17.81 13.40 -15.22
C THR A 138 -18.37 13.48 -16.65
N GLY A 139 -19.28 14.41 -16.89
CA GLY A 139 -19.84 14.68 -18.21
C GLY A 139 -18.73 15.08 -19.19
N VAL A 140 -18.62 14.36 -20.32
CA VAL A 140 -17.53 14.57 -21.29
C VAL A 140 -17.60 15.97 -21.94
N HIS A 141 -18.78 16.51 -22.05
CA HIS A 141 -18.99 17.80 -22.71
C HIS A 141 -19.24 18.98 -21.75
N THR A 142 -19.76 18.68 -20.56
CA THR A 142 -20.22 19.68 -19.58
C THR A 142 -19.37 19.82 -18.36
N ASN A 143 -18.48 18.79 -18.09
CA ASN A 143 -17.66 18.68 -16.88
C ASN A 143 -18.46 18.65 -15.56
N ASP A 144 -19.76 18.44 -15.60
CA ASP A 144 -20.59 18.21 -14.42
C ASP A 144 -20.40 16.80 -13.87
N GLN A 145 -20.78 16.59 -12.62
CA GLN A 145 -20.75 15.26 -11.98
C GLN A 145 -22.13 14.61 -12.12
N LEU A 146 -22.12 13.33 -12.54
CA LEU A 146 -23.34 12.53 -12.58
C LEU A 146 -23.85 12.30 -11.17
N VAL A 147 -25.13 12.60 -10.94
CA VAL A 147 -25.90 12.25 -9.74
C VAL A 147 -26.99 11.28 -10.15
N VAL A 148 -27.15 10.20 -9.39
CA VAL A 148 -28.14 9.15 -9.70
C VAL A 148 -29.22 9.09 -8.64
N ASN A 149 -30.44 8.71 -9.04
CA ASN A 149 -31.50 8.40 -8.11
C ASN A 149 -31.47 6.92 -7.75
N THR A 150 -31.35 6.60 -6.47
CA THR A 150 -31.44 5.24 -5.94
C THR A 150 -32.67 5.10 -5.05
N LYS A 151 -33.25 3.89 -5.01
CA LYS A 151 -34.37 3.62 -4.12
C LYS A 151 -33.83 3.01 -2.82
N GLU A 152 -34.09 3.67 -1.70
CA GLU A 152 -33.79 3.18 -0.34
C GLU A 152 -35.03 3.29 0.54
N ASP A 153 -35.36 2.23 1.23
CA ASP A 153 -36.52 2.17 2.15
C ASP A 153 -37.79 2.77 1.52
N GLU A 154 -38.03 2.46 0.24
CA GLU A 154 -39.14 2.96 -0.59
C GLU A 154 -39.08 4.43 -1.00
N GLU A 155 -38.05 5.17 -0.59
CA GLU A 155 -37.80 6.56 -1.00
C GLU A 155 -36.75 6.65 -2.10
N LEU A 156 -36.92 7.61 -3.03
CA LEU A 156 -35.90 7.98 -4.01
C LEU A 156 -34.93 8.96 -3.37
N ARG A 157 -33.65 8.59 -3.32
CA ARG A 157 -32.58 9.45 -2.82
C ARG A 157 -31.55 9.73 -3.93
N MET A 158 -31.12 10.96 -4.00
CA MET A 158 -30.00 11.34 -4.88
C MET A 158 -28.68 10.88 -4.26
N ARG A 159 -27.86 10.20 -5.06
CA ARG A 159 -26.55 9.72 -4.65
C ARG A 159 -25.49 10.00 -5.69
N LEU A 160 -24.27 10.20 -5.24
CA LEU A 160 -23.10 10.25 -6.10
C LEU A 160 -22.59 8.82 -6.34
N PRO A 161 -21.96 8.54 -7.49
CA PRO A 161 -21.42 7.21 -7.77
C PRO A 161 -20.49 6.69 -6.66
N HIS A 162 -19.68 7.54 -6.03
CA HIS A 162 -18.79 7.13 -4.96
C HIS A 162 -19.52 6.69 -3.66
N ASP A 163 -20.80 6.99 -3.50
CA ASP A 163 -21.59 6.48 -2.37
C ASP A 163 -21.92 4.98 -2.52
N ILE A 164 -21.80 4.46 -3.75
CA ILE A 164 -22.12 3.08 -4.11
C ILE A 164 -20.85 2.29 -4.44
N PHE A 165 -19.97 2.88 -5.25
CA PHE A 165 -18.74 2.27 -5.70
C PHE A 165 -17.72 2.14 -4.57
N PRO A 166 -16.79 1.17 -4.66
CA PRO A 166 -15.71 1.05 -3.69
C PRO A 166 -14.85 2.30 -3.59
N GLU A 167 -14.36 2.55 -2.38
CA GLU A 167 -13.34 3.55 -2.11
C GLU A 167 -12.05 2.90 -1.64
N TYR A 168 -10.92 3.47 -2.06
CA TYR A 168 -9.60 2.94 -1.81
C TYR A 168 -8.75 3.96 -1.08
N TYR A 169 -8.13 3.54 0.02
CA TYR A 169 -7.13 4.32 0.74
C TYR A 169 -5.80 3.58 0.66
N ILE A 170 -4.77 4.27 0.19
CA ILE A 170 -3.40 3.76 0.11
C ILE A 170 -2.53 4.63 1.01
N ILE A 171 -2.02 4.02 2.08
CA ILE A 171 -1.15 4.66 3.07
C ILE A 171 0.28 4.17 2.81
N ARG A 172 1.17 5.06 2.37
CA ARG A 172 2.59 4.81 2.11
C ARG A 172 3.39 5.20 3.34
N VAL A 173 3.49 4.29 4.30
CA VAL A 173 4.05 4.57 5.64
C VAL A 173 5.45 5.17 5.58
N ASN A 174 6.31 4.66 4.69
CA ASN A 174 7.70 5.09 4.57
C ASN A 174 7.87 6.50 4.00
N GLU A 175 6.87 7.02 3.29
CA GLU A 175 6.89 8.36 2.69
C GLU A 175 6.56 9.47 3.71
N PHE A 176 6.00 9.13 4.86
CA PHE A 176 5.76 10.10 5.91
C PHE A 176 7.07 10.48 6.60
N ASN A 177 7.51 11.73 6.44
CA ASN A 177 8.76 12.25 7.00
C ASN A 177 8.58 13.57 7.77
N ASN A 178 7.33 13.92 8.11
CA ASN A 178 6.97 15.17 8.77
C ASN A 178 6.76 14.97 10.27
N VAL A 179 6.69 16.07 11.00
CA VAL A 179 6.20 16.08 12.38
C VAL A 179 4.68 15.95 12.34
N ALA A 180 4.12 15.01 13.09
CA ALA A 180 2.69 14.78 13.13
C ALA A 180 1.93 15.96 13.76
N THR A 181 1.04 16.58 13.00
CA THR A 181 0.22 17.75 13.40
C THR A 181 -1.28 17.47 13.28
N THR A 182 -1.67 16.48 12.51
CA THR A 182 -3.06 16.07 12.29
C THR A 182 -3.32 14.65 12.81
N PRO A 183 -4.58 14.27 13.06
CA PRO A 183 -4.91 12.92 13.52
C PRO A 183 -4.37 11.81 12.61
N ILE A 184 -4.41 11.98 11.29
CA ILE A 184 -3.88 10.97 10.36
C ILE A 184 -2.35 10.89 10.43
N GLU A 185 -1.67 12.03 10.64
CA GLU A 185 -0.22 12.06 10.79
C GLU A 185 0.24 11.43 12.10
N GLU A 186 -0.53 11.58 13.19
CA GLU A 186 -0.27 10.83 14.43
C GLU A 186 -0.38 9.31 14.21
N TRP A 187 -1.36 8.87 13.43
CA TRP A 187 -1.44 7.48 13.01
C TRP A 187 -0.23 7.04 12.18
N LEU A 188 0.22 7.88 11.24
CA LEU A 188 1.42 7.60 10.44
C LEU A 188 2.69 7.54 11.27
N ASP A 189 2.84 8.41 12.28
CA ASP A 189 3.95 8.37 13.22
C ASP A 189 3.94 7.06 14.02
N TYR A 190 2.78 6.61 14.47
CA TYR A 190 2.66 5.31 15.12
C TYR A 190 2.97 4.16 14.15
N LEU A 191 2.41 4.16 12.94
CA LEU A 191 2.65 3.12 11.93
C LEU A 191 4.13 3.01 11.57
N LYS A 192 4.83 4.14 11.43
CA LYS A 192 6.23 4.19 11.00
C LYS A 192 7.21 3.98 12.15
N ASN A 193 7.02 4.71 13.23
CA ASN A 193 7.99 4.86 14.31
C ASN A 193 7.60 4.13 15.59
N ASN A 194 6.41 3.52 15.65
CA ASN A 194 5.80 2.97 16.87
C ASN A 194 5.70 4.00 18.01
N HIS A 195 5.57 5.28 17.64
CA HIS A 195 5.49 6.38 18.57
C HIS A 195 4.04 6.87 18.69
N ILE A 196 3.54 7.02 19.92
CA ILE A 196 2.23 7.59 20.22
C ILE A 196 2.44 8.70 21.26
N LYS A 197 1.99 9.92 20.95
CA LYS A 197 2.08 11.05 21.86
C LYS A 197 1.36 10.78 23.17
N ASP A 198 1.92 11.27 24.29
CA ASP A 198 1.36 11.05 25.61
C ASP A 198 -0.01 11.71 25.82
N ASP A 199 -0.21 12.84 25.20
CA ASP A 199 -1.41 13.69 25.27
C ASP A 199 -2.36 13.52 24.07
N THR A 200 -2.16 12.46 23.25
CA THR A 200 -2.98 12.24 22.05
C THR A 200 -4.47 12.17 22.37
N SER A 201 -5.26 12.89 21.60
CA SER A 201 -6.72 12.80 21.57
C SER A 201 -7.23 12.12 20.30
N THR A 202 -6.31 11.71 19.42
CA THR A 202 -6.62 11.07 18.14
C THR A 202 -7.39 9.76 18.36
N PRO A 203 -8.56 9.58 17.69
CA PRO A 203 -9.36 8.37 17.80
C PRO A 203 -8.52 7.12 17.61
N GLY A 204 -8.68 6.14 18.49
CA GLY A 204 -7.98 4.84 18.46
C GLY A 204 -6.55 4.86 19.03
N LEU A 205 -5.81 5.95 18.96
CA LEU A 205 -4.44 6.00 19.50
C LEU A 205 -4.40 6.02 21.02
N LYS A 206 -5.39 6.63 21.67
CA LYS A 206 -5.52 6.58 23.13
C LYS A 206 -5.74 5.13 23.62
N GLU A 207 -6.53 4.36 22.87
CA GLU A 207 -6.78 2.95 23.13
C GLU A 207 -5.54 2.10 22.79
N ALA A 208 -4.85 2.42 21.69
CA ALA A 208 -3.62 1.76 21.30
C ALA A 208 -2.54 1.90 22.37
N ARG A 209 -2.38 3.06 22.97
CA ARG A 209 -1.45 3.27 24.11
C ARG A 209 -1.67 2.32 25.27
N LYS A 210 -2.93 1.98 25.55
CA LYS A 210 -3.28 1.09 26.67
C LYS A 210 -3.13 -0.39 26.30
N LYS A 211 -3.48 -0.75 25.06
CA LYS A 211 -3.64 -2.14 24.61
C LYS A 211 -2.44 -2.70 23.87
N LEU A 212 -1.63 -1.83 23.24
CA LEU A 212 -0.51 -2.23 22.39
C LEU A 212 0.85 -2.00 23.05
N LEU A 213 0.92 -2.03 24.37
CA LEU A 213 2.17 -1.98 25.10
C LEU A 213 2.84 -3.36 25.10
N TYR A 214 4.11 -3.41 24.68
CA TYR A 214 4.90 -4.64 24.74
C TYR A 214 4.95 -5.26 26.14
N MET A 215 5.00 -4.42 27.19
CA MET A 215 5.02 -4.87 28.59
C MET A 215 3.75 -5.63 29.03
N THR A 216 2.62 -5.42 28.36
CA THR A 216 1.34 -6.07 28.73
C THR A 216 1.17 -7.45 28.08
N MET A 217 2.08 -7.83 27.17
CA MET A 217 2.06 -9.13 26.52
C MET A 217 2.50 -10.25 27.46
N THR A 218 1.91 -11.42 27.24
CA THR A 218 2.41 -12.66 27.87
C THR A 218 3.79 -13.04 27.31
N ASP A 219 4.54 -13.87 28.03
CA ASP A 219 5.87 -14.32 27.57
C ASP A 219 5.84 -15.08 26.24
N LYS A 220 4.72 -15.76 25.95
CA LYS A 220 4.51 -16.44 24.66
C LYS A 220 4.32 -15.43 23.54
N GLU A 221 3.53 -14.39 23.77
CA GLU A 221 3.29 -13.33 22.79
C GLU A 221 4.55 -12.51 22.55
N ARG A 222 5.32 -12.16 23.59
CA ARG A 222 6.61 -11.47 23.45
C ARG A 222 7.57 -12.25 22.56
N ARG A 223 7.77 -13.54 22.83
CA ARG A 223 8.62 -14.38 21.98
C ARG A 223 8.16 -14.43 20.54
N ALA A 224 6.86 -14.52 20.31
CA ALA A 224 6.31 -14.50 18.94
C ALA A 224 6.48 -13.14 18.26
N TYR A 225 6.36 -12.04 19.00
CA TYR A 225 6.61 -10.70 18.51
C TYR A 225 8.09 -10.45 18.19
N ASP A 226 8.98 -10.87 19.10
CA ASP A 226 10.43 -10.71 18.91
C ASP A 226 10.91 -11.51 17.69
N ALA A 227 10.43 -12.75 17.51
CA ALA A 227 10.71 -13.55 16.31
C ALA A 227 10.20 -12.85 15.03
N HIS A 228 9.01 -12.25 15.07
CA HIS A 228 8.49 -11.47 13.95
C HIS A 228 9.36 -10.23 13.63
N MET A 229 9.90 -9.57 14.65
CA MET A 229 10.82 -8.44 14.48
C MET A 229 12.13 -8.87 13.83
N ASP A 230 12.68 -10.03 14.25
CA ASP A 230 13.87 -10.61 13.66
C ASP A 230 13.65 -10.99 12.19
N ASP A 231 12.51 -11.59 11.86
CA ASP A 231 12.12 -11.90 10.47
C ASP A 231 12.06 -10.64 9.58
N ILE A 232 11.48 -9.56 10.10
CA ILE A 232 11.42 -8.26 9.37
C ILE A 232 12.84 -7.72 9.16
N MET A 233 13.70 -7.80 10.17
CA MET A 233 15.08 -7.32 10.08
C MET A 233 15.84 -8.08 8.99
N VAL A 234 15.77 -9.41 8.99
CA VAL A 234 16.39 -10.27 7.97
C VAL A 234 15.83 -9.94 6.56
N GLN A 235 14.52 -9.77 6.41
CA GLN A 235 13.92 -9.42 5.12
C GLN A 235 14.42 -8.05 4.62
N ASN A 236 14.55 -7.06 5.49
CA ASN A 236 15.07 -5.75 5.13
C ASN A 236 16.54 -5.81 4.71
N ASP A 237 17.36 -6.58 5.41
CA ASP A 237 18.78 -6.77 5.07
C ASP A 237 18.95 -7.44 3.69
N VAL A 238 18.16 -8.48 3.41
CA VAL A 238 18.15 -9.15 2.09
C VAL A 238 17.73 -8.16 0.98
N LEU A 239 16.69 -7.36 1.23
CA LEU A 239 16.23 -6.38 0.25
C LEU A 239 17.26 -5.27 -0.02
N GLU A 240 17.91 -4.76 1.04
CA GLU A 240 18.94 -3.73 0.93
C GLU A 240 20.20 -4.26 0.20
N THR A 241 20.57 -5.50 0.47
CA THR A 241 21.67 -6.19 -0.22
C THR A 241 21.35 -6.30 -1.72
N ALA A 242 20.20 -6.88 -2.09
CA ALA A 242 19.81 -7.02 -3.49
C ALA A 242 19.71 -5.69 -4.22
N LYS A 243 19.24 -4.63 -3.54
CA LYS A 243 19.17 -3.27 -4.09
C LYS A 243 20.55 -2.64 -4.29
N SER A 244 21.47 -2.91 -3.37
CA SER A 244 22.86 -2.44 -3.46
C SER A 244 23.61 -3.13 -4.61
N GLU A 245 23.47 -4.45 -4.73
CA GLU A 245 24.03 -5.25 -5.81
C GLU A 245 23.49 -4.79 -7.18
N GLY A 246 22.16 -4.71 -7.34
CA GLY A 246 21.54 -4.27 -8.59
C GLY A 246 21.95 -2.82 -8.98
N ARG A 247 22.16 -1.93 -7.98
CA ARG A 247 22.69 -0.58 -8.26
C ARG A 247 24.16 -0.62 -8.71
N ALA A 248 24.98 -1.51 -8.12
CA ALA A 248 26.38 -1.65 -8.51
C ALA A 248 26.50 -2.20 -9.93
N GLU A 249 25.74 -3.25 -10.26
CA GLU A 249 25.66 -3.84 -11.60
C GLU A 249 25.18 -2.81 -12.64
N GLY A 250 24.04 -2.16 -12.41
CA GLY A 250 23.52 -1.15 -13.35
C GLY A 250 24.47 0.05 -13.56
N ARG A 251 25.26 0.44 -12.53
CA ARG A 251 26.31 1.45 -12.68
C ARG A 251 27.48 0.95 -13.50
N ALA A 252 27.86 -0.33 -13.35
CA ALA A 252 28.95 -0.93 -14.13
C ALA A 252 28.55 -1.06 -15.60
N GLU A 253 27.36 -1.57 -15.87
CA GLU A 253 26.78 -1.67 -17.22
C GLU A 253 26.65 -0.30 -17.89
N GLY A 254 26.02 0.68 -17.24
CA GLY A 254 25.85 2.02 -17.80
C GLY A 254 27.19 2.74 -18.06
N ARG A 255 28.24 2.47 -17.25
CA ARG A 255 29.59 2.98 -17.54
C ARG A 255 30.22 2.30 -18.75
N ALA A 256 30.00 0.98 -18.91
CA ALA A 256 30.54 0.25 -20.05
C ALA A 256 29.87 0.70 -21.37
N GLU A 257 28.51 0.79 -21.33
CA GLU A 257 27.73 1.28 -22.46
C GLU A 257 28.09 2.72 -22.85
N GLY A 258 28.11 3.64 -21.88
CA GLY A 258 28.47 5.05 -22.15
C GLY A 258 29.90 5.20 -22.65
N ARG A 259 30.87 4.32 -22.22
CA ARG A 259 32.23 4.31 -22.76
C ARG A 259 32.22 3.82 -24.22
N ALA A 260 31.48 2.76 -24.53
CA ALA A 260 31.36 2.23 -25.88
C ALA A 260 30.73 3.25 -26.84
N GLU A 261 29.62 3.88 -26.43
CA GLU A 261 28.96 4.95 -27.20
C GLU A 261 29.87 6.15 -27.42
N GLY A 262 30.60 6.55 -26.38
CA GLY A 262 31.58 7.63 -26.47
C GLY A 262 32.70 7.33 -27.50
N ILE A 263 33.25 6.11 -27.48
CA ILE A 263 34.26 5.63 -28.44
C ILE A 263 33.71 5.62 -29.87
N MET A 264 32.46 5.11 -30.05
CA MET A 264 31.82 5.11 -31.37
C MET A 264 31.56 6.52 -31.89
N SER A 265 31.14 7.44 -31.03
CA SER A 265 30.91 8.84 -31.37
C SER A 265 32.23 9.54 -31.82
N ILE A 266 33.34 9.29 -31.11
CA ILE A 266 34.66 9.79 -31.47
C ILE A 266 35.07 9.20 -32.82
N ALA A 267 34.95 7.90 -33.03
CA ALA A 267 35.30 7.26 -34.30
C ALA A 267 34.50 7.84 -35.48
N LYS A 268 33.21 8.06 -35.30
CA LYS A 268 32.32 8.66 -36.30
C LYS A 268 32.73 10.09 -36.66
N ASN A 269 33.08 10.88 -35.65
CA ASN A 269 33.57 12.23 -35.86
C ASN A 269 34.91 12.27 -36.60
N LEU A 270 35.88 11.44 -36.21
CA LEU A 270 37.16 11.33 -36.89
C LEU A 270 36.99 10.87 -38.35
N LYS A 271 36.12 9.93 -38.63
CA LYS A 271 35.78 9.46 -39.98
C LYS A 271 35.20 10.60 -40.83
N SER A 272 34.26 11.39 -40.26
CA SER A 272 33.68 12.55 -40.95
C SER A 272 34.66 13.68 -41.23
N MET A 273 35.73 13.80 -40.41
CA MET A 273 36.80 14.75 -40.57
C MET A 273 37.87 14.28 -41.57
N GLY A 274 37.74 13.07 -42.14
CA GLY A 274 38.63 12.53 -43.17
C GLY A 274 39.90 11.85 -42.65
N TYR A 275 39.94 11.47 -41.37
CA TYR A 275 41.04 10.69 -40.82
C TYR A 275 41.09 9.28 -41.41
N GLY A 276 42.28 8.73 -41.59
CA GLY A 276 42.49 7.37 -42.11
C GLY A 276 42.01 6.31 -41.10
N ILE A 277 41.47 5.17 -41.60
CA ILE A 277 40.98 4.07 -40.78
C ILE A 277 42.03 3.62 -39.74
N VAL A 278 43.28 3.50 -40.13
CA VAL A 278 44.39 3.08 -39.26
C VAL A 278 44.60 4.06 -38.08
N ASP A 279 44.40 5.35 -38.29
CA ASP A 279 44.54 6.35 -37.23
C ASP A 279 43.36 6.34 -36.30
N ILE A 280 42.12 6.11 -36.84
CA ILE A 280 40.92 5.95 -36.04
C ILE A 280 41.04 4.71 -35.16
N MET A 281 41.52 3.59 -35.69
CA MET A 281 41.79 2.34 -34.94
C MET A 281 42.73 2.59 -33.75
N LYS A 282 43.84 3.34 -33.98
CA LYS A 282 44.80 3.66 -32.92
C LYS A 282 44.22 4.49 -31.78
N VAL A 283 43.35 5.44 -32.11
CA VAL A 283 42.78 6.37 -31.13
C VAL A 283 41.64 5.73 -30.37
N THR A 284 40.81 4.92 -31.03
CA THR A 284 39.55 4.40 -30.47
C THR A 284 39.65 2.97 -29.99
N GLY A 285 40.61 2.18 -30.49
CA GLY A 285 40.72 0.76 -30.24
C GLY A 285 39.70 -0.09 -30.97
N LEU A 286 38.86 0.50 -31.85
CA LEU A 286 37.88 -0.21 -32.66
C LEU A 286 38.57 -0.95 -33.81
N SER A 287 37.96 -2.06 -34.22
CA SER A 287 38.39 -2.82 -35.38
C SER A 287 38.06 -2.08 -36.69
N GLU A 288 38.77 -2.44 -37.80
CA GLU A 288 38.46 -1.91 -39.14
C GLU A 288 36.99 -2.14 -39.54
N GLU A 289 36.46 -3.35 -39.24
CA GLU A 289 35.07 -3.69 -39.53
C GLU A 289 34.06 -2.79 -38.79
N GLU A 290 34.34 -2.48 -37.53
CA GLU A 290 33.49 -1.59 -36.74
C GLU A 290 33.52 -0.16 -37.28
N ILE A 291 34.69 0.33 -37.66
CA ILE A 291 34.84 1.67 -38.24
C ILE A 291 34.20 1.75 -39.63
N MET A 292 34.27 0.69 -40.41
CA MET A 292 33.59 0.67 -41.72
C MET A 292 32.06 0.73 -41.62
N LYS A 293 31.45 0.16 -40.57
CA LYS A 293 30.01 0.18 -40.32
C LYS A 293 29.49 1.51 -39.77
N LEU A 294 30.34 2.42 -39.33
CA LEU A 294 30.00 3.76 -38.88
C LEU A 294 29.79 4.72 -40.08
#